data_a83cdd9e9dcfb237f93211f4d8c47f8a
#
_entry.id   a83cdd9e9dcfb237f93211f4d8c47f8a
#
_cell.length_a   1.000
_cell.length_b   1.000
_cell.length_c   1.000
_cell.angle_alpha   90.00
_cell.angle_beta   90.00
_cell.angle_gamma   90.00
#
_symmetry.space_group_name_H-M   'P 1'
#
loop_
_entity.id
_entity.type
_entity.pdbx_description
1 polymer ?
#
loop_
_entity_poly.entity_id
_entity_poly.type
_entity_poly.pdbx_seq_one_letter_code
_entity_poly.pdbx_strand_id
1 'polypeptide(L)'
;MGLFSKLLSVGEDRPLKKYLKVVESINDLEPRMQAYSDEELAHLTVEFRERLDAGEDLDDLLPEAFAAVREASVRTIGLRHFDVQLVGGMALHDGKIAEMKTGEGKTLVSTLAGYLNALPGNNVHIVTVNDYLAARDSEWMGQIYRFLGMKVGLIQNGMDPAKKIPAYQADVTYGTNSEFGFDYLRDNMVSRASKRVQRGHSFAVVDEVDSILIDEARTPLIISGAGSQAADIYKKFAAIMPSLKRDVDFEMDEAKKTIYT
;
A
#
# COMPACT_ATOMS: atom_id res chain seq x y z
N MET A 1 -18.66 -33.37 -5.38
CA MET A 1 -17.95 -32.66 -4.29
C MET A 1 -17.99 -33.53 -3.05
N GLY A 2 -16.84 -33.97 -2.57
CA GLY A 2 -16.74 -34.96 -1.50
C GLY A 2 -17.05 -34.37 -0.12
N LEU A 3 -17.43 -35.27 0.81
CA LEU A 3 -17.75 -34.93 2.21
C LEU A 3 -16.60 -34.15 2.90
N PHE A 4 -15.36 -34.39 2.50
CA PHE A 4 -14.16 -33.68 3.01
C PHE A 4 -14.08 -32.20 2.61
N SER A 5 -14.56 -31.81 1.43
CA SER A 5 -14.59 -30.39 1.03
C SER A 5 -15.64 -29.61 1.82
N LYS A 6 -16.77 -30.26 2.19
CA LYS A 6 -17.79 -29.65 3.06
C LYS A 6 -17.33 -29.48 4.51
N LEU A 7 -16.45 -30.37 5.03
CA LEU A 7 -15.91 -30.22 6.39
C LEU A 7 -14.86 -29.09 6.48
N LEU A 8 -14.07 -28.86 5.41
CA LEU A 8 -13.09 -27.77 5.34
C LEU A 8 -13.76 -26.40 5.15
N SER A 9 -14.92 -26.32 4.51
CA SER A 9 -15.68 -25.08 4.30
C SER A 9 -16.53 -24.62 5.50
N VAL A 10 -16.76 -25.47 6.51
CA VAL A 10 -17.62 -25.14 7.68
C VAL A 10 -17.09 -23.97 8.54
N GLY A 11 -15.79 -23.60 8.41
CA GLY A 11 -15.21 -22.45 9.08
C GLY A 11 -15.20 -21.16 8.23
N GLU A 12 -15.20 -21.28 6.90
CA GLU A 12 -15.11 -20.16 5.95
C GLU A 12 -16.46 -19.44 5.74
N ASP A 13 -17.58 -20.13 5.92
CA ASP A 13 -18.90 -19.54 5.72
C ASP A 13 -19.32 -18.49 6.77
N ARG A 14 -18.72 -18.51 7.97
CA ARG A 14 -19.12 -17.61 9.06
C ARG A 14 -18.71 -16.16 8.83
N PRO A 15 -17.45 -15.84 8.46
CA PRO A 15 -17.04 -14.48 8.12
C PRO A 15 -17.83 -13.94 6.94
N LEU A 16 -18.02 -14.75 5.88
CA LEU A 16 -18.76 -14.34 4.70
C LEU A 16 -20.22 -13.98 5.04
N LYS A 17 -20.89 -14.77 5.89
CA LYS A 17 -22.26 -14.45 6.35
C LYS A 17 -22.33 -13.14 7.14
N LYS A 18 -21.31 -12.83 7.95
CA LYS A 18 -21.21 -11.54 8.64
C LYS A 18 -21.13 -10.40 7.62
N TYR A 19 -20.22 -10.51 6.65
CA TYR A 19 -20.06 -9.50 5.60
C TYR A 19 -21.33 -9.29 4.77
N LEU A 20 -22.01 -10.36 4.38
CA LEU A 20 -23.24 -10.26 3.59
C LEU A 20 -24.36 -9.50 4.32
N LYS A 21 -24.46 -9.61 5.66
CA LYS A 21 -25.40 -8.79 6.44
C LYS A 21 -25.02 -7.30 6.42
N VAL A 22 -23.72 -7.00 6.48
CA VAL A 22 -23.24 -5.61 6.38
C VAL A 22 -23.50 -5.07 4.98
N VAL A 23 -23.35 -5.90 3.93
CA VAL A 23 -23.70 -5.53 2.56
C VAL A 23 -25.17 -5.13 2.44
N GLU A 24 -26.09 -5.85 3.08
CA GLU A 24 -27.51 -5.49 3.13
C GLU A 24 -27.67 -4.08 3.74
N SER A 25 -27.05 -3.81 4.87
CA SER A 25 -27.09 -2.48 5.51
C SER A 25 -26.52 -1.38 4.61
N ILE A 26 -25.42 -1.66 3.87
CA ILE A 26 -24.83 -0.70 2.91
C ILE A 26 -25.81 -0.44 1.75
N ASN A 27 -26.49 -1.48 1.27
CA ASN A 27 -27.50 -1.35 0.21
C ASN A 27 -28.71 -0.55 0.67
N ASP A 28 -29.16 -0.72 1.90
CA ASP A 28 -30.26 0.05 2.49
C ASP A 28 -29.94 1.54 2.61
N LEU A 29 -28.66 1.90 2.75
CA LEU A 29 -28.19 3.30 2.80
C LEU A 29 -28.05 3.95 1.42
N GLU A 30 -28.02 3.20 0.34
CA GLU A 30 -27.77 3.73 -1.01
C GLU A 30 -28.77 4.85 -1.41
N PRO A 31 -30.08 4.71 -1.22
CA PRO A 31 -31.03 5.78 -1.55
C PRO A 31 -30.76 7.09 -0.77
N ARG A 32 -30.31 6.99 0.49
CA ARG A 32 -29.93 8.13 1.31
C ARG A 32 -28.71 8.83 0.72
N MET A 33 -27.66 8.08 0.35
CA MET A 33 -26.44 8.63 -0.25
C MET A 33 -26.74 9.33 -1.59
N GLN A 34 -27.60 8.72 -2.40
CA GLN A 34 -28.03 9.31 -3.68
C GLN A 34 -28.82 10.62 -3.52
N ALA A 35 -29.53 10.79 -2.39
CA ALA A 35 -30.31 11.99 -2.11
C ALA A 35 -29.47 13.19 -1.65
N TYR A 36 -28.22 12.97 -1.17
CA TYR A 36 -27.31 14.03 -0.78
C TYR A 36 -26.82 14.86 -1.98
N SER A 37 -26.64 16.16 -1.78
CA SER A 37 -25.84 16.98 -2.70
C SER A 37 -24.36 16.57 -2.63
N ASP A 38 -23.54 17.06 -3.56
CA ASP A 38 -22.10 16.77 -3.57
C ASP A 38 -21.42 17.32 -2.30
N GLU A 39 -21.86 18.49 -1.83
CA GLU A 39 -21.35 19.12 -0.61
C GLU A 39 -21.75 18.33 0.65
N GLU A 40 -22.99 17.87 0.72
CA GLU A 40 -23.46 17.03 1.84
C GLU A 40 -22.74 15.70 1.89
N LEU A 41 -22.55 15.04 0.74
CA LEU A 41 -21.83 13.77 0.65
C LEU A 41 -20.34 13.94 1.06
N ALA A 42 -19.71 15.00 0.61
CA ALA A 42 -18.33 15.33 1.01
C ALA A 42 -18.23 15.65 2.51
N HIS A 43 -19.25 16.29 3.08
CA HIS A 43 -19.28 16.66 4.50
C HIS A 43 -19.35 15.45 5.44
N LEU A 44 -19.82 14.29 4.97
CA LEU A 44 -19.85 13.05 5.77
C LEU A 44 -18.48 12.68 6.33
N THR A 45 -17.39 13.01 5.65
CA THR A 45 -16.04 12.80 6.17
C THR A 45 -15.78 13.58 7.47
N VAL A 46 -16.31 14.79 7.58
CA VAL A 46 -16.20 15.60 8.79
C VAL A 46 -17.05 14.98 9.90
N GLU A 47 -18.29 14.62 9.60
CA GLU A 47 -19.20 13.97 10.56
C GLU A 47 -18.63 12.66 11.09
N PHE A 48 -18.04 11.81 10.22
CA PHE A 48 -17.43 10.55 10.63
C PHE A 48 -16.22 10.79 11.56
N ARG A 49 -15.40 11.81 11.28
CA ARG A 49 -14.28 12.18 12.17
C ARG A 49 -14.77 12.66 13.53
N GLU A 50 -15.81 13.48 13.58
CA GLU A 50 -16.42 13.94 14.83
C GLU A 50 -16.99 12.76 15.64
N ARG A 51 -17.61 11.77 14.99
CA ARG A 51 -18.12 10.56 15.64
C ARG A 51 -17.00 9.70 16.21
N LEU A 52 -15.89 9.54 15.48
CA LEU A 52 -14.67 8.86 15.98
C LEU A 52 -14.08 9.60 17.18
N ASP A 53 -13.99 10.92 17.14
CA ASP A 53 -13.50 11.74 18.25
C ASP A 53 -14.43 11.65 19.48
N ALA A 54 -15.71 11.39 19.26
CA ALA A 54 -16.70 11.10 20.32
C ALA A 54 -16.63 9.66 20.86
N GLY A 55 -15.78 8.79 20.29
CA GLY A 55 -15.51 7.43 20.76
C GLY A 55 -16.27 6.32 20.04
N GLU A 56 -16.86 6.59 18.88
CA GLU A 56 -17.41 5.55 18.01
C GLU A 56 -16.31 4.77 17.31
N ASP A 57 -16.51 3.48 17.08
CA ASP A 57 -15.51 2.62 16.42
C ASP A 57 -15.62 2.67 14.88
N LEU A 58 -14.51 2.37 14.19
CA LEU A 58 -14.48 2.28 12.73
C LEU A 58 -15.45 1.22 12.17
N ASP A 59 -15.62 0.13 12.89
CA ASP A 59 -16.55 -0.93 12.49
C ASP A 59 -18.02 -0.46 12.48
N ASP A 60 -18.38 0.45 13.39
CA ASP A 60 -19.73 1.02 13.45
C ASP A 60 -19.97 2.00 12.29
N LEU A 61 -18.93 2.73 11.87
CA LEU A 61 -18.97 3.65 10.73
C LEU A 61 -18.91 2.96 9.37
N LEU A 62 -18.40 1.71 9.32
CA LEU A 62 -18.11 1.01 8.07
C LEU A 62 -19.30 0.99 7.08
N PRO A 63 -20.55 0.69 7.48
CA PRO A 63 -21.66 0.66 6.52
C PRO A 63 -21.90 2.02 5.85
N GLU A 64 -21.91 3.11 6.63
CA GLU A 64 -22.13 4.45 6.12
C GLU A 64 -20.93 4.95 5.27
N ALA A 65 -19.72 4.69 5.72
CA ALA A 65 -18.50 5.05 5.01
C ALA A 65 -18.40 4.34 3.65
N PHE A 66 -18.70 3.04 3.60
CA PHE A 66 -18.70 2.28 2.34
C PHE A 66 -19.81 2.73 1.39
N ALA A 67 -21.00 3.06 1.91
CA ALA A 67 -22.08 3.62 1.11
C ALA A 67 -21.68 4.98 0.51
N ALA A 68 -21.03 5.84 1.29
CA ALA A 68 -20.53 7.15 0.83
C ALA A 68 -19.46 6.98 -0.26
N VAL A 69 -18.47 6.08 -0.08
CA VAL A 69 -17.45 5.79 -1.09
C VAL A 69 -18.06 5.25 -2.37
N ARG A 70 -19.07 4.36 -2.26
CA ARG A 70 -19.77 3.80 -3.44
C ARG A 70 -20.44 4.90 -4.26
N GLU A 71 -21.17 5.80 -3.61
CA GLU A 71 -21.84 6.90 -4.28
C GLU A 71 -20.83 7.91 -4.86
N ALA A 72 -19.79 8.28 -4.10
CA ALA A 72 -18.71 9.14 -4.59
C ALA A 72 -18.01 8.55 -5.82
N SER A 73 -17.82 7.24 -5.86
CA SER A 73 -17.25 6.53 -7.00
C SER A 73 -18.15 6.64 -8.24
N VAL A 74 -19.47 6.52 -8.09
CA VAL A 74 -20.42 6.71 -9.19
C VAL A 74 -20.34 8.14 -9.74
N ARG A 75 -20.31 9.15 -8.86
CA ARG A 75 -20.31 10.55 -9.26
C ARG A 75 -19.01 11.02 -9.90
N THR A 76 -17.87 10.45 -9.46
CA THR A 76 -16.56 10.93 -9.93
C THR A 76 -16.02 10.16 -11.12
N ILE A 77 -16.10 8.83 -11.10
CA ILE A 77 -15.49 7.96 -12.12
C ILE A 77 -16.49 7.05 -12.82
N GLY A 78 -17.79 7.14 -12.49
CA GLY A 78 -18.86 6.37 -13.14
C GLY A 78 -18.87 4.88 -12.78
N LEU A 79 -18.20 4.46 -11.73
CA LEU A 79 -18.10 3.06 -11.31
C LEU A 79 -18.80 2.83 -9.97
N ARG A 80 -19.77 1.92 -9.95
CA ARG A 80 -20.45 1.48 -8.74
C ARG A 80 -19.82 0.19 -8.22
N HIS A 81 -19.44 0.15 -6.96
CA HIS A 81 -18.97 -1.08 -6.33
C HIS A 81 -20.07 -2.14 -6.30
N PHE A 82 -19.76 -3.35 -6.76
CA PHE A 82 -20.62 -4.51 -6.62
C PHE A 82 -20.59 -5.07 -5.18
N ASP A 83 -21.62 -5.80 -4.79
CA ASP A 83 -21.73 -6.36 -3.44
C ASP A 83 -20.52 -7.24 -3.06
N VAL A 84 -20.01 -8.04 -4.00
CA VAL A 84 -18.79 -8.84 -3.78
C VAL A 84 -17.55 -7.99 -3.55
N GLN A 85 -17.49 -6.79 -4.15
CA GLN A 85 -16.40 -5.84 -3.94
C GLN A 85 -16.48 -5.18 -2.56
N LEU A 86 -17.69 -4.95 -2.02
CA LEU A 86 -17.86 -4.51 -0.62
C LEU A 86 -17.33 -5.57 0.35
N VAL A 87 -17.59 -6.86 0.08
CA VAL A 87 -17.02 -7.97 0.84
C VAL A 87 -15.49 -7.94 0.79
N GLY A 88 -14.90 -7.72 -0.38
CA GLY A 88 -13.46 -7.55 -0.54
C GLY A 88 -12.90 -6.38 0.28
N GLY A 89 -13.57 -5.24 0.28
CA GLY A 89 -13.21 -4.06 1.08
C GLY A 89 -13.23 -4.35 2.58
N MET A 90 -14.27 -5.07 3.07
CA MET A 90 -14.36 -5.50 4.47
C MET A 90 -13.24 -6.48 4.86
N ALA A 91 -12.90 -7.42 3.96
CA ALA A 91 -11.80 -8.34 4.19
C ALA A 91 -10.44 -7.60 4.30
N LEU A 92 -10.22 -6.56 3.48
CA LEU A 92 -9.03 -5.72 3.58
C LEU A 92 -9.03 -4.92 4.88
N HIS A 93 -10.16 -4.37 5.31
CA HIS A 93 -10.28 -3.65 6.58
C HIS A 93 -9.95 -4.56 7.77
N ASP A 94 -10.40 -5.79 7.75
CA ASP A 94 -10.10 -6.82 8.76
C ASP A 94 -8.63 -7.32 8.70
N GLY A 95 -7.78 -6.75 7.87
CA GLY A 95 -6.37 -7.16 7.72
C GLY A 95 -6.19 -8.54 7.06
N LYS A 96 -7.14 -8.95 6.23
CA LYS A 96 -7.13 -10.23 5.52
C LYS A 96 -6.66 -10.09 4.08
N ILE A 97 -6.36 -11.22 3.45
CA ILE A 97 -6.08 -11.30 2.02
C ILE A 97 -7.41 -11.44 1.28
N ALA A 98 -7.71 -10.49 0.40
CA ALA A 98 -8.85 -10.55 -0.51
C ALA A 98 -8.37 -11.05 -1.88
N GLU A 99 -8.55 -12.33 -2.17
CA GLU A 99 -8.23 -12.87 -3.49
C GLU A 99 -9.32 -12.51 -4.50
N MET A 100 -8.92 -11.82 -5.56
CA MET A 100 -9.79 -11.41 -6.65
C MET A 100 -9.08 -11.67 -7.98
N LYS A 101 -9.83 -12.16 -8.97
CA LYS A 101 -9.28 -12.40 -10.32
C LYS A 101 -8.94 -11.08 -11.02
N THR A 102 -8.05 -11.18 -12.01
CA THR A 102 -7.74 -10.05 -12.90
C THR A 102 -9.01 -9.52 -13.57
N GLY A 103 -9.21 -8.22 -13.55
CA GLY A 103 -10.40 -7.58 -14.13
C GLY A 103 -11.60 -7.45 -13.16
N GLU A 104 -11.55 -7.99 -11.96
CA GLU A 104 -12.67 -7.89 -10.98
C GLU A 104 -12.67 -6.57 -10.19
N GLY A 105 -11.78 -5.62 -10.50
CA GLY A 105 -11.79 -4.28 -9.94
C GLY A 105 -11.09 -4.13 -8.59
N LYS A 106 -9.99 -4.87 -8.34
CA LYS A 106 -9.19 -4.78 -7.12
C LYS A 106 -8.81 -3.34 -6.76
N THR A 107 -8.40 -2.54 -7.74
CA THR A 107 -8.04 -1.14 -7.56
C THR A 107 -9.20 -0.32 -6.99
N LEU A 108 -10.42 -0.57 -7.46
CA LEU A 108 -11.63 0.10 -6.95
C LEU A 108 -11.95 -0.36 -5.51
N VAL A 109 -11.79 -1.65 -5.22
CA VAL A 109 -12.04 -2.22 -3.88
C VAL A 109 -11.13 -1.60 -2.82
N SER A 110 -9.87 -1.29 -3.16
CA SER A 110 -8.92 -0.67 -2.24
C SER A 110 -9.40 0.68 -1.70
N THR A 111 -10.26 1.39 -2.45
CA THR A 111 -10.80 2.70 -2.02
C THR A 111 -11.70 2.62 -0.80
N LEU A 112 -12.40 1.51 -0.61
CA LEU A 112 -13.30 1.28 0.52
C LEU A 112 -12.51 1.21 1.84
N ALA A 113 -11.57 0.27 1.93
CA ALA A 113 -10.73 0.12 3.11
C ALA A 113 -9.79 1.32 3.29
N GLY A 114 -9.27 1.89 2.18
CA GLY A 114 -8.42 3.08 2.21
C GLY A 114 -9.12 4.28 2.82
N TYR A 115 -10.35 4.56 2.42
CA TYR A 115 -11.14 5.65 2.97
C TYR A 115 -11.45 5.47 4.46
N LEU A 116 -12.02 4.31 4.83
CA LEU A 116 -12.42 4.03 6.20
C LEU A 116 -11.24 4.17 7.17
N ASN A 117 -10.09 3.55 6.84
CA ASN A 117 -8.92 3.56 7.72
C ASN A 117 -8.16 4.90 7.71
N ALA A 118 -8.45 5.81 6.78
CA ALA A 118 -7.92 7.16 6.77
C ALA A 118 -8.75 8.15 7.62
N LEU A 119 -9.99 7.81 7.98
CA LEU A 119 -10.87 8.68 8.80
C LEU A 119 -10.24 9.16 10.11
N PRO A 120 -9.52 8.32 10.89
CA PRO A 120 -8.87 8.76 12.13
C PRO A 120 -7.73 9.77 11.95
N GLY A 121 -7.48 10.26 10.73
CA GLY A 121 -6.38 11.17 10.42
C GLY A 121 -5.01 10.50 10.30
N ASN A 122 -4.96 9.18 10.33
CA ASN A 122 -3.78 8.38 10.07
C ASN A 122 -3.52 8.27 8.56
N ASN A 123 -2.24 8.20 8.19
CA ASN A 123 -1.88 7.99 6.80
C ASN A 123 -2.09 6.51 6.41
N VAL A 124 -2.85 6.30 5.34
CA VAL A 124 -3.04 4.98 4.72
C VAL A 124 -2.10 4.85 3.53
N HIS A 125 -1.33 3.78 3.47
CA HIS A 125 -0.46 3.49 2.35
C HIS A 125 -1.14 2.52 1.38
N ILE A 126 -1.24 2.90 0.10
CA ILE A 126 -1.63 2.00 -0.98
C ILE A 126 -0.36 1.62 -1.74
N VAL A 127 0.04 0.37 -1.58
CA VAL A 127 1.32 -0.15 -2.06
C VAL A 127 1.11 -0.90 -3.37
N THR A 128 1.86 -0.49 -4.41
CA THR A 128 1.82 -1.10 -5.74
C THR A 128 3.22 -1.62 -6.13
N VAL A 129 3.30 -2.38 -7.23
CA VAL A 129 4.56 -2.98 -7.69
C VAL A 129 5.44 -2.04 -8.51
N ASN A 130 4.91 -0.94 -9.05
CA ASN A 130 5.69 0.00 -9.85
C ASN A 130 5.12 1.42 -9.83
N ASP A 131 5.96 2.40 -10.19
CA ASP A 131 5.64 3.83 -10.20
C ASP A 131 4.52 4.20 -11.17
N TYR A 132 4.38 3.47 -12.29
CA TYR A 132 3.31 3.72 -13.26
C TYR A 132 1.94 3.42 -12.64
N LEU A 133 1.78 2.27 -11.99
CA LEU A 133 0.55 1.91 -11.30
C LEU A 133 0.26 2.87 -10.14
N ALA A 134 1.28 3.21 -9.34
CA ALA A 134 1.12 4.17 -8.25
C ALA A 134 0.58 5.52 -8.76
N ALA A 135 1.14 6.05 -9.84
CA ALA A 135 0.70 7.32 -10.43
C ALA A 135 -0.71 7.21 -11.03
N ARG A 136 -0.96 6.18 -11.85
CA ARG A 136 -2.26 5.94 -12.48
C ARG A 136 -3.38 5.82 -11.44
N ASP A 137 -3.15 5.01 -10.42
CA ASP A 137 -4.18 4.69 -9.43
C ASP A 137 -4.40 5.85 -8.46
N SER A 138 -3.35 6.59 -8.09
CA SER A 138 -3.47 7.80 -7.28
C SER A 138 -4.26 8.90 -7.99
N GLU A 139 -4.16 9.00 -9.31
CA GLU A 139 -4.93 9.96 -10.10
C GLU A 139 -6.37 9.50 -10.31
N TRP A 140 -6.56 8.25 -10.70
CA TRP A 140 -7.88 7.71 -11.02
C TRP A 140 -8.72 7.51 -9.75
N MET A 141 -8.28 6.72 -8.79
CA MET A 141 -8.99 6.50 -7.52
C MET A 141 -8.94 7.72 -6.60
N GLY A 142 -7.91 8.54 -6.74
CA GLY A 142 -7.78 9.80 -6.00
C GLY A 142 -8.93 10.76 -6.20
N GLN A 143 -9.69 10.66 -7.29
CA GLN A 143 -10.89 11.47 -7.51
C GLN A 143 -11.95 11.18 -6.44
N ILE A 144 -12.14 9.91 -6.05
CA ILE A 144 -13.09 9.49 -5.01
C ILE A 144 -12.70 10.10 -3.67
N TYR A 145 -11.44 9.95 -3.27
CA TYR A 145 -10.95 10.48 -1.99
C TYR A 145 -11.06 12.01 -1.94
N ARG A 146 -10.62 12.70 -2.99
CA ARG A 146 -10.69 14.17 -3.07
C ARG A 146 -12.11 14.69 -3.05
N PHE A 147 -13.04 14.00 -3.73
CA PHE A 147 -14.47 14.33 -3.68
C PHE A 147 -15.02 14.24 -2.25
N LEU A 148 -14.59 13.24 -1.48
CA LEU A 148 -14.95 13.07 -0.07
C LEU A 148 -14.10 13.94 0.88
N GLY A 149 -13.35 14.92 0.37
CA GLY A 149 -12.58 15.88 1.18
C GLY A 149 -11.25 15.36 1.73
N MET A 150 -10.76 14.19 1.30
CA MET A 150 -9.47 13.66 1.70
C MET A 150 -8.32 14.09 0.78
N LYS A 151 -7.13 14.18 1.34
CA LYS A 151 -5.89 14.47 0.61
C LYS A 151 -5.25 13.17 0.12
N VAL A 152 -4.74 13.19 -1.11
CA VAL A 152 -4.04 12.08 -1.74
C VAL A 152 -2.62 12.48 -2.07
N GLY A 153 -1.65 11.70 -1.62
CA GLY A 153 -0.23 11.81 -1.90
C GLY A 153 0.26 10.72 -2.85
N LEU A 154 1.35 11.00 -3.54
CA LEU A 154 2.04 10.05 -4.42
C LEU A 154 3.54 10.12 -4.13
N ILE A 155 4.14 8.95 -3.92
CA ILE A 155 5.59 8.78 -3.77
C ILE A 155 6.12 8.01 -4.98
N GLN A 156 7.15 8.57 -5.62
CA GLN A 156 7.79 7.98 -6.79
C GLN A 156 9.31 7.99 -6.65
N ASN A 157 9.97 7.15 -7.43
CA ASN A 157 11.42 7.07 -7.47
C ASN A 157 12.04 8.42 -7.85
N GLY A 158 13.17 8.76 -7.21
CA GLY A 158 13.88 10.02 -7.47
C GLY A 158 13.21 11.28 -6.93
N MET A 159 12.11 11.16 -6.18
CA MET A 159 11.43 12.31 -5.60
C MET A 159 12.26 12.95 -4.48
N ASP A 160 12.35 14.27 -4.50
CA ASP A 160 13.01 15.06 -3.45
C ASP A 160 12.32 14.83 -2.08
N PRO A 161 13.09 14.60 -0.98
CA PRO A 161 12.52 14.43 0.36
C PRO A 161 11.58 15.57 0.78
N ALA A 162 11.86 16.81 0.38
CA ALA A 162 10.99 17.95 0.68
C ALA A 162 9.59 17.82 0.04
N LYS A 163 9.49 17.13 -1.11
CA LYS A 163 8.22 16.84 -1.77
C LYS A 163 7.53 15.59 -1.21
N LYS A 164 8.28 14.67 -0.60
CA LYS A 164 7.74 13.47 0.03
C LYS A 164 6.99 13.79 1.32
N ILE A 165 7.46 14.78 2.10
CA ILE A 165 6.80 15.17 3.38
C ILE A 165 5.32 15.48 3.18
N PRO A 166 4.89 16.40 2.31
CA PRO A 166 3.46 16.68 2.11
C PRO A 166 2.69 15.47 1.55
N ALA A 167 3.33 14.60 0.77
CA ALA A 167 2.70 13.38 0.27
C ALA A 167 2.41 12.39 1.40
N TYR A 168 3.32 12.21 2.36
CA TYR A 168 3.10 11.40 3.56
C TYR A 168 2.16 12.07 4.59
N GLN A 169 1.97 13.38 4.50
CA GLN A 169 0.97 14.10 5.32
C GLN A 169 -0.45 14.02 4.76
N ALA A 170 -0.62 13.47 3.57
CA ALA A 170 -1.93 13.18 3.01
C ALA A 170 -2.67 12.09 3.80
N ASP A 171 -3.98 11.99 3.64
CA ASP A 171 -4.79 10.94 4.28
C ASP A 171 -4.48 9.58 3.65
N VAL A 172 -4.31 9.53 2.33
CA VAL A 172 -3.95 8.33 1.57
C VAL A 172 -2.72 8.61 0.72
N THR A 173 -1.70 7.75 0.79
CA THR A 173 -0.47 7.87 0.01
C THR A 173 -0.24 6.63 -0.85
N TYR A 174 -0.13 6.84 -2.15
CA TYR A 174 0.22 5.82 -3.13
C TYR A 174 1.74 5.77 -3.33
N GLY A 175 2.29 4.59 -3.52
CA GLY A 175 3.70 4.40 -3.83
C GLY A 175 4.06 2.94 -4.04
N THR A 176 5.32 2.68 -4.39
CA THR A 176 5.81 1.31 -4.53
C THR A 176 6.31 0.77 -3.19
N ASN A 177 6.29 -0.56 -3.04
CA ASN A 177 6.90 -1.25 -1.91
C ASN A 177 8.35 -0.80 -1.65
N SER A 178 9.13 -0.65 -2.72
CA SER A 178 10.53 -0.21 -2.65
C SER A 178 10.65 1.21 -2.11
N GLU A 179 9.85 2.17 -2.59
CA GLU A 179 9.92 3.55 -2.13
C GLU A 179 9.53 3.71 -0.66
N PHE A 180 8.44 3.06 -0.23
CA PHE A 180 8.07 3.03 1.19
C PHE A 180 9.16 2.42 2.06
N GLY A 181 9.75 1.31 1.61
CA GLY A 181 10.82 0.63 2.33
C GLY A 181 12.12 1.44 2.37
N PHE A 182 12.54 2.05 1.27
CA PHE A 182 13.72 2.92 1.26
C PHE A 182 13.52 4.19 2.10
N ASP A 183 12.34 4.78 2.09
CA ASP A 183 12.05 5.95 2.94
C ASP A 183 12.06 5.55 4.43
N TYR A 184 11.55 4.38 4.78
CA TYR A 184 11.66 3.85 6.13
C TYR A 184 13.13 3.67 6.56
N LEU A 185 13.97 3.11 5.69
CA LEU A 185 15.40 2.96 5.98
C LEU A 185 16.07 4.32 6.16
N ARG A 186 15.80 5.29 5.26
CA ARG A 186 16.37 6.65 5.33
C ARG A 186 15.92 7.35 6.61
N ASP A 187 14.66 7.24 7.00
CA ASP A 187 14.11 7.83 8.23
C ASP A 187 14.77 7.28 9.50
N ASN A 188 15.22 6.02 9.48
CA ASN A 188 15.99 5.43 10.57
C ASN A 188 17.47 5.84 10.60
N MET A 189 17.97 6.50 9.54
CA MET A 189 19.35 6.98 9.44
C MET A 189 19.47 8.47 9.77
N VAL A 190 18.37 9.22 9.87
CA VAL A 190 18.44 10.67 10.14
C VAL A 190 18.84 10.95 11.60
N SER A 191 19.62 12.01 11.79
CA SER A 191 20.08 12.44 13.11
C SER A 191 19.02 13.16 13.95
N ARG A 192 17.93 13.58 13.36
CA ARG A 192 16.83 14.32 14.01
C ARG A 192 15.48 13.81 13.52
N ALA A 193 14.54 13.57 14.42
CA ALA A 193 13.18 13.12 14.08
C ALA A 193 12.45 14.07 13.11
N SER A 194 12.71 15.38 13.18
CA SER A 194 12.14 16.38 12.28
C SER A 194 12.58 16.26 10.81
N LYS A 195 13.57 15.41 10.52
CA LYS A 195 14.02 15.14 9.15
C LYS A 195 13.37 13.88 8.56
N ARG A 196 12.56 13.15 9.32
CA ARG A 196 11.79 12.03 8.81
C ARG A 196 10.75 12.52 7.82
N VAL A 197 10.54 11.75 6.77
CA VAL A 197 9.50 12.03 5.76
C VAL A 197 8.19 11.32 6.08
N GLN A 198 8.25 10.12 6.66
CA GLN A 198 7.09 9.33 7.06
C GLN A 198 6.55 9.76 8.43
N ARG A 199 5.23 9.68 8.62
CA ARG A 199 4.57 9.98 9.90
C ARG A 199 4.50 8.76 10.83
N GLY A 200 4.19 7.62 10.26
CA GLY A 200 3.95 6.36 10.97
C GLY A 200 3.34 5.34 10.01
N HIS A 201 3.07 4.16 10.53
CA HIS A 201 2.51 3.03 9.78
C HIS A 201 1.24 2.57 10.49
N SER A 202 0.08 3.05 10.04
CA SER A 202 -1.21 2.74 10.67
C SER A 202 -1.96 1.66 9.90
N PHE A 203 -2.07 1.82 8.58
CA PHE A 203 -2.75 0.88 7.72
C PHE A 203 -2.13 0.87 6.33
N ALA A 204 -2.06 -0.31 5.71
CA ALA A 204 -1.61 -0.45 4.33
C ALA A 204 -2.48 -1.44 3.57
N VAL A 205 -2.81 -1.10 2.33
CA VAL A 205 -3.33 -2.02 1.33
C VAL A 205 -2.20 -2.37 0.39
N VAL A 206 -1.84 -3.64 0.29
CA VAL A 206 -0.77 -4.13 -0.59
C VAL A 206 -1.41 -4.83 -1.77
N ASP A 207 -1.28 -4.23 -2.95
CA ASP A 207 -1.72 -4.86 -4.20
C ASP A 207 -0.65 -5.84 -4.71
N GLU A 208 -1.08 -6.91 -5.38
CA GLU A 208 -0.20 -7.99 -5.85
C GLU A 208 0.73 -8.53 -4.74
N VAL A 209 0.13 -8.88 -3.62
CA VAL A 209 0.80 -9.31 -2.39
C VAL A 209 1.67 -10.56 -2.57
N ASP A 210 1.34 -11.43 -3.50
CA ASP A 210 2.12 -12.60 -3.91
C ASP A 210 3.47 -12.18 -4.51
N SER A 211 3.48 -11.21 -5.42
CA SER A 211 4.72 -10.67 -5.97
C SER A 211 5.57 -9.99 -4.88
N ILE A 212 4.97 -9.11 -4.08
CA ILE A 212 5.70 -8.28 -3.10
C ILE A 212 6.19 -9.11 -1.91
N LEU A 213 5.33 -9.95 -1.31
CA LEU A 213 5.61 -10.63 -0.04
C LEU A 213 6.09 -12.08 -0.21
N ILE A 214 6.03 -12.66 -1.41
CA ILE A 214 6.51 -14.02 -1.70
C ILE A 214 7.67 -13.99 -2.68
N ASP A 215 7.47 -13.52 -3.91
CA ASP A 215 8.49 -13.59 -4.96
C ASP A 215 9.70 -12.71 -4.66
N GLU A 216 9.46 -11.48 -4.21
CA GLU A 216 10.51 -10.50 -3.87
C GLU A 216 10.88 -10.48 -2.37
N ALA A 217 10.29 -11.33 -1.54
CA ALA A 217 10.44 -11.30 -0.09
C ALA A 217 11.91 -11.41 0.40
N ARG A 218 12.77 -12.05 -0.39
CA ARG A 218 14.20 -12.22 -0.07
C ARG A 218 15.11 -11.15 -0.69
N THR A 219 14.58 -10.24 -1.49
CA THR A 219 15.37 -9.17 -2.10
C THR A 219 15.61 -8.07 -1.06
N PRO A 220 16.83 -7.88 -0.56
CA PRO A 220 17.09 -6.89 0.47
C PRO A 220 17.07 -5.49 -0.12
N LEU A 221 16.50 -4.54 0.61
CA LEU A 221 16.65 -3.11 0.33
C LEU A 221 17.99 -2.66 0.92
N ILE A 222 18.94 -2.27 0.06
CA ILE A 222 20.31 -1.91 0.48
C ILE A 222 20.56 -0.42 0.20
N ILE A 223 20.92 0.34 1.24
CA ILE A 223 21.47 1.69 1.10
C ILE A 223 22.98 1.58 1.31
N SER A 224 23.74 1.81 0.25
CA SER A 224 25.21 1.85 0.32
C SER A 224 25.74 3.27 0.12
N GLY A 225 26.71 3.66 0.94
CA GLY A 225 27.48 4.88 0.74
C GLY A 225 28.81 4.58 0.03
N ALA A 226 29.34 5.53 -0.70
CA ALA A 226 30.69 5.43 -1.24
C ALA A 226 31.69 5.38 -0.08
N GLY A 227 32.25 4.22 0.20
CA GLY A 227 33.39 4.07 1.10
C GLY A 227 34.62 4.67 0.44
N SER A 228 35.06 5.84 0.90
CA SER A 228 36.21 6.56 0.33
C SER A 228 37.50 5.75 0.33
N GLN A 229 37.65 4.76 1.18
CA GLN A 229 38.84 3.90 1.24
C GLN A 229 38.80 2.70 0.27
N ALA A 230 37.63 2.18 -0.06
CA ALA A 230 37.53 0.99 -0.92
C ALA A 230 37.95 1.31 -2.37
N ALA A 231 37.53 2.42 -2.92
CA ALA A 231 37.84 2.81 -4.30
C ALA A 231 39.33 2.96 -4.55
N ASP A 232 40.10 3.54 -3.59
CA ASP A 232 41.55 3.70 -3.72
C ASP A 232 42.30 2.39 -3.55
N ILE A 233 41.81 1.48 -2.72
CA ILE A 233 42.35 0.13 -2.56
C ILE A 233 42.13 -0.67 -3.86
N TYR A 234 40.94 -0.67 -4.43
CA TYR A 234 40.67 -1.34 -5.70
C TYR A 234 41.53 -0.79 -6.85
N LYS A 235 41.73 0.53 -6.94
CA LYS A 235 42.62 1.12 -7.94
C LYS A 235 44.10 0.68 -7.76
N LYS A 236 44.58 0.62 -6.51
CA LYS A 236 45.94 0.14 -6.22
C LYS A 236 46.08 -1.34 -6.62
N PHE A 237 45.16 -2.18 -6.26
CA PHE A 237 45.20 -3.61 -6.66
C PHE A 237 45.06 -3.76 -8.18
N ALA A 238 44.16 -3.05 -8.83
CA ALA A 238 44.03 -3.07 -10.28
C ALA A 238 45.32 -2.65 -11.01
N ALA A 239 46.10 -1.72 -10.45
CA ALA A 239 47.38 -1.31 -11.01
C ALA A 239 48.50 -2.37 -10.84
N ILE A 240 48.41 -3.20 -9.81
CA ILE A 240 49.37 -4.30 -9.53
C ILE A 240 49.09 -5.52 -10.40
N MET A 241 47.82 -5.83 -10.63
CA MET A 241 47.38 -7.04 -11.32
C MET A 241 48.12 -7.33 -12.66
N PRO A 242 48.35 -6.34 -13.56
CA PRO A 242 49.05 -6.60 -14.81
C PRO A 242 50.52 -7.03 -14.64
N SER A 243 51.13 -6.78 -13.47
CA SER A 243 52.53 -7.15 -13.18
C SER A 243 52.70 -8.55 -12.61
N LEU A 244 51.60 -9.16 -12.14
CA LEU A 244 51.64 -10.50 -11.56
C LEU A 244 51.67 -11.57 -12.64
N LYS A 245 52.53 -12.58 -12.42
CA LYS A 245 52.72 -13.70 -13.34
C LYS A 245 52.11 -14.98 -12.73
N ARG A 246 51.25 -15.67 -13.52
CA ARG A 246 50.71 -16.95 -13.16
C ARG A 246 51.83 -17.96 -12.93
N ASP A 247 51.68 -18.83 -11.97
CA ASP A 247 52.61 -19.89 -11.56
C ASP A 247 53.94 -19.39 -10.95
N VAL A 248 54.05 -18.05 -10.74
CA VAL A 248 55.16 -17.40 -10.04
C VAL A 248 54.64 -16.60 -8.84
N ASP A 249 53.67 -15.72 -9.08
CA ASP A 249 53.11 -14.82 -8.07
C ASP A 249 51.75 -15.32 -7.58
N PHE A 250 51.05 -16.14 -8.37
CA PHE A 250 49.76 -16.75 -7.97
C PHE A 250 49.52 -18.07 -8.74
N GLU A 251 48.79 -18.98 -8.10
CA GLU A 251 48.23 -20.18 -8.70
C GLU A 251 46.71 -20.07 -8.85
N MET A 252 46.14 -20.62 -9.94
CA MET A 252 44.71 -20.59 -10.20
C MET A 252 44.15 -22.00 -10.31
N ASP A 253 43.21 -22.37 -9.44
CA ASP A 253 42.38 -23.54 -9.57
C ASP A 253 41.09 -23.16 -10.32
N GLU A 254 41.08 -23.43 -11.62
CA GLU A 254 39.94 -23.08 -12.49
C GLU A 254 38.68 -23.88 -12.15
N ALA A 255 38.82 -25.11 -11.65
CA ALA A 255 37.70 -25.96 -11.28
C ALA A 255 36.99 -25.43 -10.02
N LYS A 256 37.76 -24.92 -9.07
CA LYS A 256 37.24 -24.34 -7.83
C LYS A 256 37.03 -22.84 -7.90
N LYS A 257 37.40 -22.18 -9.01
CA LYS A 257 37.40 -20.72 -9.18
C LYS A 257 38.10 -19.97 -8.03
N THR A 258 39.25 -20.54 -7.60
CA THR A 258 40.03 -20.03 -6.47
C THR A 258 41.43 -19.62 -6.94
N ILE A 259 41.98 -18.52 -6.39
CA ILE A 259 43.33 -18.06 -6.60
C ILE A 259 44.07 -18.14 -5.27
N TYR A 260 45.28 -18.67 -5.31
CA TYR A 260 46.20 -18.79 -4.19
C TYR A 260 47.42 -17.88 -4.46
N THR A 261 47.84 -17.10 -3.44
CA THR A 261 49.01 -16.24 -3.49
C THR A 261 50.04 -16.69 -2.48
#